data_b0952866ea2ba97322bdaa74628c0d41
#
_entry.id   b0952866ea2ba97322bdaa74628c0d41
#
_cell.length_a   1.000
_cell.length_b   1.000
_cell.length_c   1.000
_cell.angle_alpha   90.00
_cell.angle_beta   90.00
_cell.angle_gamma   90.00
#
_symmetry.space_group_name_H-M   'P 1'
#
loop_
_entity.id
_entity.type
_entity.pdbx_description
1 polymer ?
#
loop_
_entity_poly.entity_id
_entity_poly.type
_entity_poly.pdbx_seq_one_letter_code
_entity_poly.pdbx_strand_id
1 'polypeptide(L)'
;KYEKNAMDNHISSRALLHRRDVIKSNPRFGEAILEHYTINDTIYKKQPLFYKTMLQESRFNIILSMCCFIFGNQAESVSEIKELCSRYKIASPNSVIAIITILRTTGRIRTWRCTEDRRKTRIAPTEKGLNELKRYMSGAFLPVSILYPTFNINVNLLDNDILRSN
;
A
#
# COMPACT_ATOMS: atom_id res chain seq x y z
N LYS A 1 -34.41 -1.73 -15.89
CA LYS A 1 -34.26 -2.92 -15.01
C LYS A 1 -32.83 -3.40 -15.18
N TYR A 2 -31.88 -2.88 -14.42
CA TYR A 2 -30.55 -3.43 -14.31
C TYR A 2 -30.53 -4.27 -13.03
N GLU A 3 -30.43 -5.58 -13.20
CA GLU A 3 -30.27 -6.52 -12.11
C GLU A 3 -28.98 -6.25 -11.35
N LYS A 4 -29.14 -6.00 -10.08
CA LYS A 4 -28.09 -6.00 -9.06
C LYS A 4 -27.53 -7.42 -8.95
N ASN A 5 -26.48 -7.71 -9.68
CA ASN A 5 -25.57 -8.78 -9.29
C ASN A 5 -24.42 -8.15 -8.47
N ALA A 6 -24.76 -7.72 -7.26
CA ALA A 6 -23.79 -7.59 -6.21
C ALA A 6 -23.33 -9.02 -5.86
N MET A 7 -22.17 -9.41 -6.35
CA MET A 7 -21.42 -10.53 -5.78
C MET A 7 -21.03 -10.11 -4.35
N ASP A 8 -21.95 -10.35 -3.42
CA ASP A 8 -21.66 -10.39 -2.00
C ASP A 8 -20.71 -11.57 -1.74
N ASN A 9 -19.42 -11.34 -1.96
CA ASN A 9 -18.36 -12.19 -1.45
C ASN A 9 -18.22 -11.98 0.07
N HIS A 10 -19.31 -12.21 0.80
CA HIS A 10 -19.23 -12.47 2.23
C HIS A 10 -18.51 -13.79 2.43
N ILE A 11 -17.18 -13.73 2.50
CA ILE A 11 -16.40 -14.87 3.00
C ILE A 11 -16.94 -15.14 4.39
N SER A 12 -17.66 -16.26 4.56
CA SER A 12 -18.26 -16.58 5.85
C SER A 12 -17.16 -16.67 6.91
N SER A 13 -17.46 -16.25 8.13
CA SER A 13 -16.50 -16.32 9.25
C SER A 13 -15.94 -17.76 9.40
N ARG A 14 -16.74 -18.77 9.08
CA ARG A 14 -16.32 -20.18 9.09
C ARG A 14 -15.25 -20.47 8.03
N ALA A 15 -15.38 -19.90 6.83
CA ALA A 15 -14.37 -20.05 5.77
C ALA A 15 -13.05 -19.35 6.13
N LEU A 16 -13.11 -18.19 6.81
CA LEU A 16 -11.92 -17.50 7.32
C LEU A 16 -11.21 -18.31 8.41
N LEU A 17 -11.98 -18.89 9.35
CA LEU A 17 -11.43 -19.74 10.40
C LEU A 17 -10.77 -20.99 9.82
N HIS A 18 -11.40 -21.65 8.86
CA HIS A 18 -10.83 -22.80 8.18
C HIS A 18 -9.51 -22.43 7.46
N ARG A 19 -9.48 -21.34 6.71
CA ARG A 19 -8.25 -20.86 6.05
C ARG A 19 -7.13 -20.56 7.05
N ARG A 20 -7.47 -19.93 8.17
CA ARG A 20 -6.51 -19.69 9.25
C ARG A 20 -5.90 -20.99 9.77
N ASP A 21 -6.72 -22.01 10.00
CA ASP A 21 -6.27 -23.29 10.56
C ASP A 21 -5.40 -24.05 9.54
N VAL A 22 -5.74 -24.01 8.26
CA VAL A 22 -4.90 -24.53 7.17
C VAL A 22 -3.53 -23.84 7.14
N ILE A 23 -3.48 -22.51 7.26
CA ILE A 23 -2.22 -21.77 7.29
C ILE A 23 -1.38 -22.15 8.51
N LYS A 24 -2.00 -22.24 9.70
CA LYS A 24 -1.31 -22.60 10.95
C LYS A 24 -0.77 -24.04 10.96
N SER A 25 -1.42 -24.94 10.25
CA SER A 25 -0.97 -26.33 10.12
C SER A 25 0.20 -26.52 9.15
N ASN A 26 0.55 -25.49 8.39
CA ASN A 26 1.70 -25.55 7.48
C ASN A 26 3.00 -25.71 8.31
N PRO A 27 3.85 -26.71 8.02
CA PRO A 27 5.08 -26.95 8.80
C PRO A 27 6.06 -25.77 8.76
N ARG A 28 5.99 -24.91 7.74
CA ARG A 28 6.81 -23.71 7.62
C ARG A 28 6.17 -22.45 8.21
N PHE A 29 5.03 -22.59 8.91
CA PHE A 29 4.32 -21.43 9.49
C PHE A 29 5.21 -20.64 10.47
N GLY A 30 5.96 -21.32 11.34
CA GLY A 30 6.88 -20.67 12.28
C GLY A 30 7.98 -19.86 11.58
N GLU A 31 8.56 -20.40 10.50
CA GLU A 31 9.55 -19.71 9.67
C GLU A 31 8.95 -18.44 9.02
N ALA A 32 7.77 -18.56 8.44
CA ALA A 32 7.07 -17.43 7.80
C ALA A 32 6.76 -16.30 8.79
N ILE A 33 6.33 -16.64 10.01
CA ILE A 33 6.05 -15.65 11.07
C ILE A 33 7.34 -14.97 11.53
N LEU A 34 8.41 -15.72 11.71
CA LEU A 34 9.70 -15.17 12.11
C LEU A 34 10.23 -14.19 11.05
N GLU A 35 10.15 -14.56 9.78
CA GLU A 35 10.56 -13.69 8.67
C GLU A 35 9.73 -12.41 8.62
N HIS A 36 8.39 -12.53 8.71
CA HIS A 36 7.49 -11.38 8.77
C HIS A 36 7.85 -10.42 9.93
N TYR A 37 8.09 -10.98 11.12
CA TYR A 37 8.47 -10.19 12.29
C TYR A 37 9.82 -9.49 12.05
N THR A 38 10.83 -10.21 11.59
CA THR A 38 12.20 -9.69 11.39
C THR A 38 12.22 -8.51 10.40
N ILE A 39 11.51 -8.65 9.28
CA ILE A 39 11.43 -7.57 8.28
C ILE A 39 10.72 -6.35 8.87
N ASN A 40 9.55 -6.54 9.49
CA ASN A 40 8.78 -5.43 10.05
C ASN A 40 9.51 -4.74 11.21
N ASP A 41 10.17 -5.49 12.10
CA ASP A 41 10.97 -4.94 13.19
C ASP A 41 12.14 -4.10 12.64
N THR A 42 12.82 -4.58 11.60
CA THR A 42 13.89 -3.86 10.92
C THR A 42 13.39 -2.55 10.29
N ILE A 43 12.22 -2.58 9.66
CA ILE A 43 11.59 -1.39 9.07
C ILE A 43 11.21 -0.40 10.18
N TYR A 44 10.54 -0.88 11.22
CA TYR A 44 10.05 -0.05 12.33
C TYR A 44 11.19 0.63 13.09
N LYS A 45 12.26 -0.08 13.42
CA LYS A 45 13.41 0.44 14.19
C LYS A 45 14.13 1.60 13.51
N LYS A 46 14.09 1.67 12.17
CA LYS A 46 14.72 2.77 11.44
C LYS A 46 14.05 4.12 11.66
N GLN A 47 12.72 4.16 11.79
CA GLN A 47 11.94 5.39 11.93
C GLN A 47 10.66 5.14 12.76
N PRO A 48 10.80 4.85 14.07
CA PRO A 48 9.69 4.37 14.88
C PRO A 48 8.53 5.37 14.97
N LEU A 49 8.81 6.66 15.09
CA LEU A 49 7.76 7.70 15.16
C LEU A 49 6.95 7.80 13.87
N PHE A 50 7.62 7.69 12.71
CA PHE A 50 6.95 7.71 11.42
C PHE A 50 6.03 6.51 11.27
N TYR A 51 6.55 5.30 11.47
CA TYR A 51 5.76 4.08 11.29
C TYR A 51 4.65 3.93 12.32
N LYS A 52 4.89 4.29 13.59
CA LYS A 52 3.83 4.35 14.61
C LYS A 52 2.66 5.24 14.19
N THR A 53 2.98 6.35 13.51
CA THR A 53 1.97 7.30 13.05
C THR A 53 1.28 6.83 11.78
N MET A 54 2.02 6.30 10.80
CA MET A 54 1.50 5.98 9.46
C MET A 54 0.80 4.62 9.39
N LEU A 55 1.17 3.65 10.25
CA LEU A 55 0.53 2.33 10.29
C LEU A 55 -0.77 2.29 11.09
N GLN A 56 -1.28 3.44 11.55
CA GLN A 56 -2.66 3.50 12.03
C GLN A 56 -3.61 3.22 10.87
N GLU A 57 -4.62 2.37 11.11
CA GLU A 57 -5.51 1.82 10.09
C GLU A 57 -6.03 2.87 9.08
N SER A 58 -6.58 3.98 9.56
CA SER A 58 -7.14 5.02 8.72
C SER A 58 -6.09 5.69 7.82
N ARG A 59 -4.90 5.97 8.34
CA ARG A 59 -3.80 6.59 7.59
C ARG A 59 -3.17 5.63 6.62
N PHE A 60 -3.00 4.38 7.06
CA PHE A 60 -2.49 3.31 6.22
C PHE A 60 -3.38 3.05 5.00
N ASN A 61 -4.70 3.02 5.19
CA ASN A 61 -5.65 2.88 4.10
C ASN A 61 -5.57 4.04 3.09
N ILE A 62 -5.34 5.27 3.55
CA ILE A 62 -5.10 6.41 2.64
C ILE A 62 -3.83 6.19 1.83
N ILE A 63 -2.72 5.80 2.46
CA ILE A 63 -1.43 5.57 1.79
C ILE A 63 -1.56 4.46 0.74
N LEU A 64 -2.15 3.32 1.10
CA LEU A 64 -2.38 2.22 0.15
C LEU A 64 -3.23 2.66 -1.04
N SER A 65 -4.31 3.40 -0.79
CA SER A 65 -5.18 3.90 -1.85
C SER A 65 -4.44 4.88 -2.76
N MET A 66 -3.63 5.77 -2.20
CA MET A 66 -2.77 6.66 -2.98
C MET A 66 -1.80 5.87 -3.85
N CYS A 67 -1.17 4.83 -3.33
CA CYS A 67 -0.31 3.95 -4.11
C CYS A 67 -1.09 3.31 -5.27
N CYS A 68 -2.27 2.75 -5.01
CA CYS A 68 -3.12 2.15 -6.05
C CYS A 68 -3.49 3.18 -7.13
N PHE A 69 -3.84 4.40 -6.76
CA PHE A 69 -4.22 5.44 -7.73
C PHE A 69 -3.03 5.93 -8.56
N ILE A 70 -1.86 6.13 -7.94
CA ILE A 70 -0.66 6.60 -8.64
C ILE A 70 -0.12 5.51 -9.56
N PHE A 71 0.10 4.30 -9.06
CA PHE A 71 0.66 3.21 -9.87
C PHE A 71 -0.33 2.58 -10.83
N GLY A 72 -1.64 2.72 -10.57
CA GLY A 72 -2.70 2.34 -11.50
C GLY A 72 -3.02 3.40 -12.55
N ASN A 73 -2.21 4.47 -12.66
CA ASN A 73 -2.41 5.58 -13.60
C ASN A 73 -3.81 6.24 -13.51
N GLN A 74 -4.40 6.23 -12.31
CA GLN A 74 -5.71 6.83 -12.06
C GLN A 74 -5.61 8.27 -11.53
N ALA A 75 -4.44 8.66 -11.01
CA ALA A 75 -4.20 9.99 -10.48
C ALA A 75 -2.73 10.41 -10.68
N GLU A 76 -2.54 11.63 -11.17
CA GLU A 76 -1.24 12.28 -11.33
C GLU A 76 -1.12 13.56 -10.49
N SER A 77 -2.22 14.00 -9.90
CA SER A 77 -2.31 15.24 -9.13
C SER A 77 -2.94 15.06 -7.76
N VAL A 78 -2.62 16.00 -6.87
CA VAL A 78 -3.18 16.06 -5.52
C VAL A 78 -4.71 16.21 -5.55
N SER A 79 -5.25 16.95 -6.52
CA SER A 79 -6.70 17.12 -6.67
C SER A 79 -7.41 15.82 -7.04
N GLU A 80 -6.84 15.06 -7.97
CA GLU A 80 -7.39 13.77 -8.40
C GLU A 80 -7.36 12.74 -7.27
N ILE A 81 -6.26 12.67 -6.50
CA ILE A 81 -6.19 11.79 -5.32
C ILE A 81 -7.28 12.15 -4.29
N LYS A 82 -7.47 13.45 -4.00
CA LYS A 82 -8.53 13.88 -3.08
C LYS A 82 -9.92 13.49 -3.58
N GLU A 83 -10.16 13.68 -4.87
CA GLU A 83 -11.44 13.32 -5.48
C GLU A 83 -11.70 11.82 -5.41
N LEU A 84 -10.71 10.98 -5.78
CA LEU A 84 -10.83 9.53 -5.71
C LEU A 84 -11.03 9.04 -4.27
N CYS A 85 -10.25 9.54 -3.30
CA CYS A 85 -10.44 9.19 -1.90
C CYS A 85 -11.84 9.57 -1.38
N SER A 86 -12.37 10.70 -1.82
CA SER A 86 -13.72 11.15 -1.46
C SER A 86 -14.79 10.28 -2.13
N ARG A 87 -14.65 10.02 -3.43
CA ARG A 87 -15.56 9.20 -4.24
C ARG A 87 -15.70 7.78 -3.68
N TYR A 88 -14.61 7.17 -3.30
CA TYR A 88 -14.58 5.82 -2.72
C TYR A 88 -14.80 5.81 -1.20
N LYS A 89 -15.12 6.95 -0.59
CA LYS A 89 -15.36 7.09 0.87
C LYS A 89 -14.20 6.59 1.74
N ILE A 90 -12.96 6.72 1.27
CA ILE A 90 -11.74 6.30 1.97
C ILE A 90 -11.38 7.31 3.05
N ALA A 91 -11.39 8.61 2.70
CA ALA A 91 -11.02 9.68 3.61
C ALA A 91 -11.56 11.05 3.15
N SER A 92 -11.61 11.97 4.11
CA SER A 92 -11.91 13.38 3.80
C SER A 92 -10.73 14.05 3.05
N PRO A 93 -10.98 15.07 2.23
CA PRO A 93 -9.93 15.83 1.55
C PRO A 93 -8.86 16.38 2.51
N ASN A 94 -9.25 16.80 3.71
CA ASN A 94 -8.31 17.31 4.72
C ASN A 94 -7.37 16.20 5.26
N SER A 95 -7.91 15.00 5.48
CA SER A 95 -7.11 13.85 5.90
C SER A 95 -6.09 13.46 4.83
N VAL A 96 -6.49 13.48 3.56
CA VAL A 96 -5.60 13.21 2.42
C VAL A 96 -4.47 14.25 2.36
N ILE A 97 -4.80 15.55 2.49
CA ILE A 97 -3.79 16.63 2.50
C ILE A 97 -2.82 16.47 3.67
N ALA A 98 -3.30 16.12 4.86
CA ALA A 98 -2.45 15.89 6.02
C ALA A 98 -1.43 14.77 5.75
N ILE A 99 -1.87 13.65 5.17
CA ILE A 99 -0.98 12.53 4.81
C ILE A 99 0.02 12.94 3.71
N ILE A 100 -0.44 13.60 2.65
CA ILE A 100 0.44 14.13 1.59
C ILE A 100 1.50 15.05 2.18
N THR A 101 1.12 15.93 3.12
CA THR A 101 2.06 16.83 3.78
C THR A 101 3.12 16.06 4.56
N ILE A 102 2.73 15.05 5.35
CA ILE A 102 3.69 14.23 6.10
C ILE A 102 4.62 13.47 5.15
N LEU A 103 4.09 12.84 4.11
CA LEU A 103 4.90 12.10 3.15
C LEU A 103 5.89 13.01 2.41
N ARG A 104 5.47 14.24 2.06
CA ARG A 104 6.31 15.24 1.41
C ARG A 104 7.42 15.75 2.35
N THR A 105 7.08 16.16 3.56
CA THR A 105 8.05 16.69 4.54
C THR A 105 9.06 15.64 4.99
N THR A 106 8.68 14.36 4.94
CA THR A 106 9.56 13.23 5.22
C THR A 106 10.31 12.73 3.98
N GLY A 107 10.13 13.38 2.83
CA GLY A 107 10.87 13.10 1.59
C GLY A 107 10.46 11.83 0.86
N ARG A 108 9.24 11.32 1.06
CA ARG A 108 8.73 10.10 0.43
C ARG A 108 8.02 10.34 -0.88
N ILE A 109 7.45 11.52 -1.01
CA ILE A 109 6.82 12.01 -2.24
C ILE A 109 7.36 13.40 -2.55
N ARG A 110 7.25 13.77 -3.82
CA ARG A 110 7.47 15.13 -4.29
C ARG A 110 6.19 15.68 -4.89
N THR A 111 6.00 16.98 -4.79
CA THR A 111 4.91 17.70 -5.44
C THR A 111 5.45 18.91 -6.16
N TRP A 112 4.90 19.22 -7.32
CA TRP A 112 5.29 20.40 -8.12
C TRP A 112 4.10 20.96 -8.89
N ARG A 113 4.16 22.22 -9.27
CA ARG A 113 3.16 22.84 -10.11
C ARG A 113 3.28 22.33 -11.53
N CYS A 114 2.14 21.99 -12.16
CA CYS A 114 2.13 21.67 -13.57
C CYS A 114 2.48 22.91 -14.41
N THR A 115 3.32 22.78 -15.42
CA THR A 115 3.70 23.88 -16.33
C THR A 115 2.56 24.31 -17.23
N GLU A 116 1.74 23.34 -17.67
CA GLU A 116 0.61 23.54 -18.58
C GLU A 116 -0.64 24.08 -17.86
N ASP A 117 -0.85 23.66 -16.65
CA ASP A 117 -1.95 24.12 -15.79
C ASP A 117 -1.45 24.39 -14.37
N ARG A 118 -1.13 25.66 -14.10
CA ARG A 118 -0.62 26.10 -12.78
C ARG A 118 -1.59 25.86 -11.61
N ARG A 119 -2.86 25.52 -11.89
CA ARG A 119 -3.83 25.15 -10.85
C ARG A 119 -3.62 23.72 -10.37
N LYS A 120 -3.03 22.86 -11.21
CA LYS A 120 -2.75 21.48 -10.87
C LYS A 120 -1.40 21.35 -10.16
N THR A 121 -1.41 20.64 -9.03
CA THR A 121 -0.20 20.22 -8.32
C THR A 121 0.00 18.75 -8.57
N ARG A 122 1.03 18.42 -9.34
CA ARG A 122 1.41 17.03 -9.62
C ARG A 122 2.05 16.40 -8.39
N ILE A 123 2.01 15.08 -8.32
CA ILE A 123 2.53 14.28 -7.22
C ILE A 123 3.22 13.04 -7.78
N ALA A 124 4.37 12.68 -7.22
CA ALA A 124 5.03 11.42 -7.51
C ALA A 124 5.81 10.91 -6.29
N PRO A 125 6.03 9.59 -6.18
CA PRO A 125 6.93 9.04 -5.18
C PRO A 125 8.37 9.47 -5.48
N THR A 126 9.18 9.57 -4.42
CA THR A 126 10.63 9.71 -4.54
C THR A 126 11.28 8.32 -4.53
N GLU A 127 12.55 8.23 -4.88
CA GLU A 127 13.31 6.99 -4.76
C GLU A 127 13.29 6.45 -3.32
N LYS A 128 13.40 7.32 -2.31
CA LYS A 128 13.22 6.95 -0.91
C LYS A 128 11.86 6.31 -0.65
N GLY A 129 10.78 6.95 -1.13
CA GLY A 129 9.42 6.45 -0.97
C GLY A 129 9.21 5.09 -1.65
N LEU A 130 9.74 4.92 -2.87
CA LEU A 130 9.71 3.66 -3.61
C LEU A 130 10.46 2.54 -2.88
N ASN A 131 11.67 2.82 -2.40
CA ASN A 131 12.47 1.84 -1.69
C ASN A 131 11.84 1.41 -0.35
N GLU A 132 11.17 2.35 0.35
CA GLU A 132 10.41 2.01 1.57
C GLU A 132 9.17 1.18 1.25
N LEU A 133 8.43 1.53 0.20
CA LEU A 133 7.28 0.75 -0.26
C LEU A 133 7.69 -0.68 -0.64
N LYS A 134 8.77 -0.84 -1.41
CA LYS A 134 9.32 -2.16 -1.77
C LYS A 134 9.62 -3.00 -0.53
N ARG A 135 10.30 -2.44 0.46
CA ARG A 135 10.60 -3.15 1.73
C ARG A 135 9.34 -3.56 2.46
N TYR A 136 8.35 -2.65 2.51
CA TYR A 136 7.07 -2.95 3.15
C TYR A 136 6.32 -4.08 2.44
N MET A 137 6.27 -4.05 1.11
CA MET A 137 5.66 -5.10 0.29
C MET A 137 6.43 -6.43 0.44
N SER A 138 7.76 -6.40 0.51
CA SER A 138 8.57 -7.60 0.80
C SER A 138 8.18 -8.22 2.15
N GLY A 139 7.98 -7.39 3.18
CA GLY A 139 7.52 -7.86 4.49
C GLY A 139 6.15 -8.54 4.45
N ALA A 140 5.28 -8.15 3.52
CA ALA A 140 3.98 -8.78 3.31
C ALA A 140 4.06 -10.07 2.48
N PHE A 141 4.88 -10.09 1.43
CA PHE A 141 4.87 -11.16 0.42
C PHE A 141 5.87 -12.28 0.68
N LEU A 142 7.05 -12.01 1.23
CA LEU A 142 8.05 -13.05 1.51
C LEU A 142 7.50 -14.15 2.43
N PRO A 143 6.79 -13.86 3.53
CA PRO A 143 6.18 -14.90 4.35
C PRO A 143 5.18 -15.77 3.58
N VAL A 144 4.44 -15.19 2.62
CA VAL A 144 3.52 -15.93 1.76
C VAL A 144 4.27 -16.88 0.84
N SER A 145 5.41 -16.48 0.28
CA SER A 145 6.23 -17.35 -0.58
C SER A 145 6.90 -18.48 0.20
N ILE A 146 7.17 -18.29 1.49
CA ILE A 146 7.64 -19.36 2.39
C ILE A 146 6.55 -20.42 2.57
N LEU A 147 5.31 -20.00 2.80
CA LEU A 147 4.17 -20.90 3.00
C LEU A 147 3.76 -21.61 1.72
N TYR A 148 3.87 -20.94 0.59
CA TYR A 148 3.41 -21.39 -0.72
C TYR A 148 4.52 -21.18 -1.78
N PRO A 149 5.52 -22.07 -1.86
CA PRO A 149 6.66 -21.89 -2.78
C PRO A 149 6.28 -21.86 -4.26
N THR A 150 5.12 -22.44 -4.61
CA THR A 150 4.55 -22.37 -5.97
C THR A 150 3.97 -20.99 -6.30
N PHE A 151 3.69 -20.20 -5.28
CA PHE A 151 3.25 -18.82 -5.43
C PHE A 151 4.48 -17.93 -5.64
N ASN A 152 5.02 -18.01 -6.86
CA ASN A 152 6.23 -17.26 -7.24
C ASN A 152 5.85 -15.77 -7.37
N ILE A 153 5.75 -15.10 -6.23
CA ILE A 153 5.69 -13.63 -6.22
C ILE A 153 7.10 -13.19 -6.61
N ASN A 154 7.23 -12.84 -7.87
CA ASN A 154 8.47 -12.24 -8.33
C ASN A 154 8.60 -10.87 -7.65
N VAL A 155 9.25 -10.83 -6.48
CA VAL A 155 9.51 -9.59 -5.73
C VAL A 155 10.33 -8.63 -6.59
N ASN A 156 11.02 -9.13 -7.62
CA ASN A 156 11.67 -8.35 -8.66
C ASN A 156 10.69 -7.61 -9.59
N LEU A 157 9.39 -7.94 -9.59
CA LEU A 157 8.38 -7.10 -10.28
C LEU A 157 8.33 -5.67 -9.71
N LEU A 158 8.79 -5.48 -8.48
CA LEU A 158 8.98 -4.14 -7.92
C LEU A 158 10.30 -3.50 -8.40
N ASP A 159 11.21 -4.24 -9.02
CA ASP A 159 12.44 -3.71 -9.61
C ASP A 159 12.32 -3.37 -11.08
N ASN A 160 11.29 -3.83 -11.76
CA ASN A 160 11.07 -3.59 -13.18
C ASN A 160 10.39 -2.24 -13.45
N ASP A 161 10.77 -1.66 -14.55
CA ASP A 161 10.50 -0.41 -15.23
C ASP A 161 9.12 0.26 -15.09
N ILE A 162 8.11 -0.44 -14.55
CA ILE A 162 6.75 0.11 -14.31
C ILE A 162 6.78 1.26 -13.29
N LEU A 163 7.77 1.28 -12.38
CA LEU A 163 7.95 2.35 -11.40
C LEU A 163 8.88 3.47 -11.90
N ARG A 164 9.52 3.31 -13.06
CA ARG A 164 10.46 4.28 -13.64
C ARG A 164 9.89 5.06 -14.82
N SER A 165 8.75 4.65 -15.35
CA SER A 165 8.15 5.26 -16.57
C SER A 165 7.12 6.33 -16.21
N ASN A 166 7.52 7.37 -15.44
CA ASN A 166 6.84 8.67 -15.40
C ASN A 166 7.81 9.75 -14.94
#